data_e439ec30905f1d80d22cbf17a0d60774
#
_entry.id   e439ec30905f1d80d22cbf17a0d60774
#
_cell.length_a   1.000
_cell.length_b   1.000
_cell.length_c   1.000
_cell.angle_alpha   90.00
_cell.angle_beta   90.00
_cell.angle_gamma   90.00
#
_symmetry.space_group_name_H-M   'P 1'
#
loop_
_entity.id
_entity.type
_entity.pdbx_description
1 polymer ?
#
loop_
_entity_poly.entity_id
_entity_poly.type
_entity_poly.pdbx_seq_one_letter_code
_entity_poly.pdbx_strand_id
1 'polypeptide(L)'
;MPTSNNRKTYPAAGLFYRLVAMFYDSLLLLSALLIATALALLATKGTLHYHNPFFRTFLFLICFSFYTWFWLHGGQTLGMRAWRLRLQRIDGQPITIWQALLRFMVAIPSLALVGLGLLWILVDKDKLAWHDRISESMIVRLPKK
;
A
#
# COMPACT_ATOMS: atom_id res chain seq x y z
N MET A 1 26.27 -26.69 1.62
CA MET A 1 24.97 -27.22 2.02
C MET A 1 24.02 -26.02 2.21
N PRO A 2 22.95 -25.95 1.45
CA PRO A 2 22.02 -24.88 1.68
C PRO A 2 21.36 -25.11 3.04
N THR A 3 21.64 -24.24 3.97
CA THR A 3 20.84 -24.15 5.17
C THR A 3 19.42 -23.85 4.72
N SER A 4 18.51 -24.77 4.96
CA SER A 4 17.09 -24.57 4.76
C SER A 4 16.69 -23.36 5.59
N ASN A 5 16.61 -22.23 4.94
CA ASN A 5 16.18 -21.00 5.53
C ASN A 5 14.70 -21.19 5.87
N ASN A 6 14.45 -21.65 7.07
CA ASN A 6 13.12 -21.91 7.64
C ASN A 6 12.42 -20.58 7.89
N ARG A 7 12.26 -19.79 6.82
CA ARG A 7 11.50 -18.55 6.85
C ARG A 7 10.05 -18.95 6.93
N LYS A 8 9.47 -18.71 8.08
CA LYS A 8 8.05 -18.94 8.33
C LYS A 8 7.24 -18.23 7.24
N THR A 9 6.75 -18.98 6.28
CA THR A 9 5.78 -18.51 5.31
C THR A 9 4.45 -18.36 6.02
N TYR A 10 4.06 -17.13 6.27
CA TYR A 10 2.75 -16.84 6.85
C TYR A 10 1.66 -16.97 5.78
N PRO A 11 0.42 -17.32 6.15
CA PRO A 11 -0.68 -17.43 5.19
C PRO A 11 -0.99 -16.06 4.56
N ALA A 12 -1.38 -16.08 3.29
CA ALA A 12 -1.82 -14.89 2.59
C ALA A 12 -3.06 -14.28 3.27
N ALA A 13 -3.08 -12.96 3.39
CA ALA A 13 -4.20 -12.24 3.99
C ALA A 13 -5.43 -12.26 3.06
N GLY A 14 -6.59 -12.57 3.62
CA GLY A 14 -7.86 -12.52 2.90
C GLY A 14 -8.29 -11.08 2.57
N LEU A 15 -9.27 -10.97 1.66
CA LEU A 15 -9.79 -9.69 1.17
C LEU A 15 -10.31 -8.80 2.30
N PHE A 16 -11.09 -9.37 3.23
CA PHE A 16 -11.68 -8.61 4.34
C PHE A 16 -10.63 -7.83 5.15
N TYR A 17 -9.57 -8.49 5.57
CA TYR A 17 -8.50 -7.85 6.35
C TYR A 17 -7.78 -6.76 5.58
N ARG A 18 -7.59 -6.96 4.27
CA ARG A 18 -6.99 -5.96 3.39
C ARG A 18 -7.87 -4.73 3.25
N LEU A 19 -9.18 -4.91 3.07
CA LEU A 19 -10.15 -3.80 2.96
C LEU A 19 -10.20 -2.97 4.23
N VAL A 20 -10.25 -3.62 5.40
CA VAL A 20 -10.27 -2.89 6.67
C VAL A 20 -8.97 -2.12 6.90
N ALA A 21 -7.82 -2.72 6.62
CA ALA A 21 -6.54 -2.02 6.71
C ALA A 21 -6.49 -0.82 5.76
N MET A 22 -6.94 -0.99 4.51
CA MET A 22 -7.02 0.10 3.52
C MET A 22 -7.96 1.21 3.96
N PHE A 23 -9.07 0.89 4.61
CA PHE A 23 -9.98 1.90 5.16
C PHE A 23 -9.30 2.75 6.24
N TYR A 24 -8.59 2.13 7.18
CA TYR A 24 -7.81 2.86 8.19
C TYR A 24 -6.73 3.73 7.56
N ASP A 25 -5.98 3.19 6.61
CA ASP A 25 -4.93 3.93 5.91
C ASP A 25 -5.51 5.09 5.10
N SER A 26 -6.69 4.92 4.51
CA SER A 26 -7.37 5.98 3.76
C SER A 26 -7.76 7.16 4.65
N LEU A 27 -8.20 6.91 5.87
CA LEU A 27 -8.51 7.97 6.85
C LEU A 27 -7.25 8.74 7.26
N LEU A 28 -6.15 8.03 7.50
CA LEU A 28 -4.86 8.65 7.84
C LEU A 28 -4.30 9.45 6.67
N LEU A 29 -4.35 8.89 5.46
CA LEU A 29 -3.89 9.57 4.26
C LEU A 29 -4.73 10.81 3.96
N LEU A 30 -6.05 10.72 4.10
CA LEU A 30 -6.96 11.87 3.94
C LEU A 30 -6.58 12.99 4.91
N SER A 31 -6.33 12.66 6.17
CA SER A 31 -5.89 13.63 7.18
C SER A 31 -4.57 14.29 6.78
N ALA A 32 -3.59 13.52 6.30
CA ALA A 32 -2.32 14.04 5.82
C ALA A 32 -2.49 14.97 4.61
N LEU A 33 -3.35 14.60 3.66
CA LEU A 33 -3.64 15.41 2.48
C LEU A 33 -4.37 16.73 2.84
N LEU A 34 -5.28 16.68 3.80
CA LEU A 34 -5.96 17.90 4.29
C LEU A 34 -4.98 18.85 4.96
N ILE A 35 -4.09 18.34 5.80
CA ILE A 35 -3.05 19.16 6.45
C ILE A 35 -2.11 19.76 5.40
N ALA A 36 -1.63 18.94 4.46
CA ALA A 36 -0.75 19.40 3.38
C ALA A 36 -1.42 20.47 2.51
N THR A 37 -2.70 20.28 2.19
CA THR A 37 -3.48 21.26 1.42
C THR A 37 -3.64 22.56 2.19
N ALA A 38 -3.96 22.49 3.48
CA ALA A 38 -4.09 23.68 4.34
C ALA A 38 -2.78 24.46 4.41
N LEU A 39 -1.66 23.78 4.62
CA LEU A 39 -0.33 24.41 4.64
C LEU A 39 0.04 25.04 3.29
N ALA A 40 -0.27 24.37 2.17
CA ALA A 40 -0.05 24.92 0.83
C ALA A 40 -0.90 26.17 0.57
N LEU A 41 -2.16 26.18 0.98
CA LEU A 41 -3.05 27.35 0.89
C LEU A 41 -2.54 28.52 1.73
N LEU A 42 -2.07 28.25 2.94
CA LEU A 42 -1.47 29.29 3.80
C LEU A 42 -0.21 29.86 3.17
N ALA A 43 0.68 29.02 2.65
CA ALA A 43 1.92 29.43 1.99
C ALA A 43 1.69 30.28 0.74
N THR A 44 0.62 29.97 0.00
CA THR A 44 0.25 30.69 -1.24
C THR A 44 -0.77 31.82 -1.01
N LYS A 45 -1.07 32.16 0.25
CA LYS A 45 -2.08 33.16 0.63
C LYS A 45 -3.42 32.98 -0.06
N GLY A 46 -3.84 31.71 -0.22
CA GLY A 46 -5.11 31.33 -0.84
C GLY A 46 -5.17 31.43 -2.38
N THR A 47 -4.07 31.71 -3.03
CA THR A 47 -4.02 31.81 -4.52
C THR A 47 -3.87 30.46 -5.23
N LEU A 48 -3.77 29.39 -4.45
CA LEU A 48 -3.61 28.04 -4.99
C LEU A 48 -4.90 27.54 -5.65
N HIS A 49 -4.82 27.16 -6.91
CA HIS A 49 -5.93 26.57 -7.65
C HIS A 49 -5.77 25.06 -7.74
N TYR A 50 -6.86 24.31 -7.54
CA TYR A 50 -6.89 22.85 -7.62
C TYR A 50 -6.55 22.30 -9.02
N HIS A 51 -6.65 23.13 -10.07
CA HIS A 51 -6.21 22.78 -11.43
C HIS A 51 -4.70 22.91 -11.63
N ASN A 52 -3.98 23.47 -10.66
CA ASN A 52 -2.54 23.63 -10.78
C ASN A 52 -1.84 22.26 -10.86
N PRO A 53 -1.12 21.93 -11.95
CA PRO A 53 -0.48 20.64 -12.11
C PRO A 53 0.61 20.39 -11.06
N PHE A 54 1.31 21.41 -10.59
CA PHE A 54 2.29 21.28 -9.51
C PHE A 54 1.66 20.86 -8.20
N PHE A 55 0.49 21.41 -7.88
CA PHE A 55 -0.24 21.03 -6.66
C PHE A 55 -0.74 19.58 -6.74
N ARG A 56 -1.28 19.16 -7.87
CA ARG A 56 -1.70 17.76 -8.07
C ARG A 56 -0.53 16.79 -7.95
N THR A 57 0.62 17.12 -8.55
CA THR A 57 1.83 16.33 -8.42
C THR A 57 2.30 16.26 -6.97
N PHE A 58 2.24 17.36 -6.24
CA PHE A 58 2.56 17.40 -4.82
C PHE A 58 1.68 16.45 -3.98
N LEU A 59 0.36 16.47 -4.19
CA LEU A 59 -0.54 15.54 -3.51
C LEU A 59 -0.28 14.08 -3.89
N PHE A 60 -0.01 13.80 -5.17
CA PHE A 60 0.37 12.47 -5.64
C PHE A 60 1.65 11.97 -4.96
N LEU A 61 2.67 12.82 -4.85
CA LEU A 61 3.91 12.49 -4.18
C LEU A 61 3.72 12.22 -2.69
N ILE A 62 2.79 12.92 -2.02
CA ILE A 62 2.43 12.61 -0.63
C ILE A 62 1.84 11.20 -0.53
N CYS A 63 0.89 10.84 -1.39
CA CYS A 63 0.31 9.50 -1.40
C CYS A 63 1.37 8.42 -1.67
N PHE A 64 2.21 8.63 -2.67
CA PHE A 64 3.28 7.71 -3.03
C PHE A 64 4.29 7.55 -1.89
N SER A 65 4.74 8.67 -1.30
CA SER A 65 5.69 8.65 -0.19
C SER A 65 5.11 7.97 1.05
N PHE A 66 3.84 8.19 1.36
CA PHE A 66 3.16 7.58 2.49
C PHE A 66 3.21 6.06 2.41
N TYR A 67 2.72 5.48 1.31
CA TYR A 67 2.72 4.03 1.15
C TYR A 67 4.12 3.44 1.01
N THR A 68 4.97 4.05 0.19
CA THR A 68 6.33 3.57 -0.06
C THR A 68 7.17 3.56 1.21
N TRP A 69 7.08 4.61 2.01
CA TRP A 69 7.79 4.69 3.28
C TRP A 69 7.45 3.51 4.19
N PHE A 70 6.16 3.26 4.43
CA PHE A 70 5.72 2.17 5.29
C PHE A 70 6.04 0.80 4.73
N TRP A 71 5.93 0.62 3.43
CA TRP A 71 6.25 -0.65 2.79
C TRP A 71 7.73 -1.00 2.85
N LEU A 72 8.61 -0.01 2.71
CA LEU A 72 10.05 -0.20 2.81
C LEU A 72 10.54 -0.32 4.26
N HIS A 73 9.87 0.35 5.21
CA HIS A 73 10.23 0.36 6.61
C HIS A 73 9.33 -0.58 7.44
N GLY A 74 9.57 -1.86 7.30
CA GLY A 74 8.87 -2.91 8.06
C GLY A 74 7.71 -3.58 7.32
N GLY A 75 7.34 -3.13 6.13
CA GLY A 75 6.29 -3.75 5.32
C GLY A 75 4.87 -3.61 5.88
N GLN A 76 4.65 -2.65 6.77
CA GLN A 76 3.36 -2.46 7.43
C GLN A 76 2.98 -0.99 7.50
N THR A 77 1.83 -0.63 6.91
CA THR A 77 1.16 0.64 7.20
C THR A 77 0.53 0.60 8.60
N LEU A 78 0.04 1.74 9.08
CA LEU A 78 -0.61 1.78 10.39
C LEU A 78 -1.89 0.94 10.43
N GLY A 79 -2.70 0.96 9.36
CA GLY A 79 -3.86 0.07 9.22
C GLY A 79 -3.46 -1.40 9.17
N MET A 80 -2.40 -1.73 8.47
CA MET A 80 -1.88 -3.11 8.41
C MET A 80 -1.38 -3.59 9.78
N ARG A 81 -0.76 -2.73 10.58
CA ARG A 81 -0.32 -3.06 11.95
C ARG A 81 -1.51 -3.42 12.84
N ALA A 82 -2.58 -2.64 12.77
CA ALA A 82 -3.80 -2.89 13.55
C ALA A 82 -4.38 -4.29 13.29
N TRP A 83 -4.30 -4.77 12.06
CA TRP A 83 -4.84 -6.07 11.62
C TRP A 83 -3.78 -7.15 11.45
N ARG A 84 -2.55 -6.91 11.90
CA ARG A 84 -1.42 -7.86 11.83
C ARG A 84 -1.13 -8.34 10.40
N LEU A 85 -1.21 -7.44 9.47
CA LEU A 85 -0.83 -7.66 8.07
C LEU A 85 0.61 -7.21 7.85
N ARG A 86 1.31 -7.86 6.93
CA ARG A 86 2.66 -7.49 6.51
C ARG A 86 2.81 -7.69 5.00
N LEU A 87 3.37 -6.69 4.36
CA LEU A 87 3.81 -6.78 2.98
C LEU A 87 5.23 -7.33 2.92
N GLN A 88 5.44 -8.36 2.12
CA GLN A 88 6.73 -8.98 1.91
C GLN A 88 6.84 -9.51 0.47
N ARG A 89 8.04 -9.85 0.04
CA ARG A 89 8.25 -10.60 -1.20
C ARG A 89 7.69 -12.01 -1.06
N ILE A 90 7.44 -12.67 -2.18
CA ILE A 90 6.98 -14.06 -2.21
C ILE A 90 7.96 -14.99 -1.49
N ASP A 91 9.26 -14.68 -1.51
CA ASP A 91 10.33 -15.43 -0.81
C ASP A 91 10.46 -15.06 0.70
N GLY A 92 9.57 -14.20 1.24
CA GLY A 92 9.58 -13.78 2.63
C GLY A 92 10.54 -12.64 2.97
N GLN A 93 11.27 -12.09 1.99
CA GLN A 93 12.15 -10.94 2.17
C GLN A 93 11.37 -9.61 2.20
N PRO A 94 11.96 -8.55 2.77
CA PRO A 94 11.42 -7.19 2.58
C PRO A 94 11.37 -6.83 1.11
N ILE A 95 10.35 -6.04 0.72
CA ILE A 95 10.24 -5.56 -0.67
C ILE A 95 11.31 -4.53 -0.98
N THR A 96 11.65 -4.43 -2.27
CA THR A 96 12.55 -3.40 -2.79
C THR A 96 11.76 -2.16 -3.21
N ILE A 97 12.46 -1.05 -3.43
CA ILE A 97 11.84 0.19 -3.91
C ILE A 97 11.17 0.00 -5.27
N TRP A 98 11.73 -0.83 -6.16
CA TRP A 98 11.15 -1.17 -7.45
C TRP A 98 9.80 -1.90 -7.30
N GLN A 99 9.74 -2.83 -6.37
CA GLN A 99 8.51 -3.56 -6.08
C GLN A 99 7.46 -2.63 -5.45
N ALA A 100 7.85 -1.71 -4.59
CA ALA A 100 6.97 -0.70 -4.04
C ALA A 100 6.41 0.23 -5.14
N LEU A 101 7.26 0.67 -6.07
CA LEU A 101 6.86 1.48 -7.21
C LEU A 101 5.88 0.74 -8.13
N LEU A 102 6.22 -0.47 -8.55
CA LEU A 102 5.35 -1.30 -9.40
C LEU A 102 4.00 -1.56 -8.73
N ARG A 103 4.03 -1.89 -7.44
CA ARG A 103 2.82 -2.12 -6.66
C ARG A 103 1.92 -0.89 -6.63
N PHE A 104 2.47 0.28 -6.37
CA PHE A 104 1.72 1.52 -6.34
C PHE A 104 1.14 1.87 -7.71
N MET A 105 1.95 1.77 -8.76
CA MET A 105 1.53 2.08 -10.13
C MET A 105 0.43 1.16 -10.64
N VAL A 106 0.49 -0.13 -10.31
CA VAL A 106 -0.54 -1.11 -10.72
C VAL A 106 -1.78 -1.05 -9.82
N ALA A 107 -1.64 -0.63 -8.56
CA ALA A 107 -2.77 -0.46 -7.66
C ALA A 107 -3.74 0.62 -8.15
N ILE A 108 -3.25 1.67 -8.80
CA ILE A 108 -4.09 2.75 -9.33
C ILE A 108 -5.12 2.21 -10.33
N PRO A 109 -4.75 1.58 -11.47
CA PRO A 109 -5.71 1.01 -12.40
C PRO A 109 -6.51 -0.15 -11.80
N SER A 110 -5.90 -0.95 -10.93
CA SER A 110 -6.56 -2.05 -10.24
C SER A 110 -7.76 -1.58 -9.39
N LEU A 111 -7.61 -0.46 -8.70
CA LEU A 111 -8.69 0.15 -7.92
C LEU A 111 -9.65 0.96 -8.80
N ALA A 112 -9.15 1.62 -9.84
CA ALA A 112 -9.95 2.41 -10.79
C ALA A 112 -10.97 1.55 -11.57
N LEU A 113 -10.64 0.29 -11.85
CA LEU A 113 -11.55 -0.69 -12.45
C LEU A 113 -12.53 -1.30 -11.41
N VAL A 114 -13.08 -0.47 -10.53
CA VAL A 114 -14.04 -0.89 -9.47
C VAL A 114 -13.43 -1.92 -8.51
N GLY A 115 -12.11 -1.87 -8.32
CA GLY A 115 -11.40 -2.80 -7.45
C GLY A 115 -11.27 -4.23 -8.00
N LEU A 116 -11.50 -4.45 -9.29
CA LEU A 116 -11.40 -5.78 -9.91
C LEU A 116 -10.06 -6.47 -9.64
N GLY A 117 -8.96 -5.73 -9.70
CA GLY A 117 -7.64 -6.27 -9.39
C GLY A 117 -7.50 -6.72 -7.95
N LEU A 118 -8.17 -6.07 -7.02
CA LEU A 118 -8.22 -6.46 -5.61
C LEU A 118 -9.21 -7.61 -5.39
N LEU A 119 -10.37 -7.57 -6.03
CA LEU A 119 -11.38 -8.63 -5.96
C LEU A 119 -10.89 -9.95 -6.56
N TRP A 120 -9.88 -9.91 -7.41
CA TRP A 120 -9.23 -11.09 -7.94
C TRP A 120 -8.72 -12.06 -6.86
N ILE A 121 -8.43 -11.56 -5.66
CA ILE A 121 -8.06 -12.37 -4.50
C ILE A 121 -9.09 -13.45 -4.19
N LEU A 122 -10.37 -13.21 -4.46
CA LEU A 122 -11.45 -14.17 -4.19
C LEU A 122 -11.41 -15.39 -5.12
N VAL A 123 -10.86 -15.22 -6.33
CA VAL A 123 -10.78 -16.26 -7.36
C VAL A 123 -9.40 -16.88 -7.39
N ASP A 124 -8.38 -16.15 -6.98
CA ASP A 124 -7.00 -16.57 -7.05
C ASP A 124 -6.66 -17.63 -5.99
N LYS A 125 -5.99 -18.71 -6.42
CA LYS A 125 -5.59 -19.81 -5.53
C LYS A 125 -4.60 -19.35 -4.45
N ASP A 126 -3.70 -18.42 -4.79
CA ASP A 126 -2.68 -17.89 -3.90
C ASP A 126 -3.15 -16.64 -3.14
N LYS A 127 -4.39 -16.20 -3.35
CA LYS A 127 -4.98 -14.98 -2.76
C LYS A 127 -4.13 -13.73 -3.04
N LEU A 128 -3.63 -13.61 -4.26
CA LEU A 128 -2.86 -12.48 -4.73
C LEU A 128 -3.72 -11.55 -5.59
N ALA A 129 -3.66 -10.24 -5.32
CA ALA A 129 -4.22 -9.22 -6.18
C ALA A 129 -3.34 -9.01 -7.42
N TRP A 130 -3.81 -8.29 -8.42
CA TRP A 130 -3.01 -7.99 -9.62
C TRP A 130 -1.70 -7.27 -9.29
N HIS A 131 -1.77 -6.26 -8.41
CA HIS A 131 -0.57 -5.53 -7.98
C HIS A 131 0.38 -6.39 -7.13
N ASP A 132 -0.12 -7.42 -6.44
CA ASP A 132 0.72 -8.39 -5.74
C ASP A 132 1.51 -9.24 -6.75
N ARG A 133 0.86 -9.76 -7.78
CA ARG A 133 1.49 -10.60 -8.81
C ARG A 133 2.55 -9.85 -9.61
N ILE A 134 2.21 -8.66 -10.08
CA ILE A 134 3.11 -7.85 -10.93
C ILE A 134 4.34 -7.40 -10.15
N SER A 135 4.19 -7.06 -8.87
CA SER A 135 5.31 -6.65 -8.00
C SER A 135 6.03 -7.81 -7.31
N GLU A 136 5.62 -9.06 -7.57
CA GLU A 136 6.18 -10.25 -6.91
C GLU A 136 6.19 -10.13 -5.37
N SER A 137 5.14 -9.57 -4.83
CA SER A 137 4.95 -9.35 -3.41
C SER A 137 3.64 -9.95 -2.93
N MET A 138 3.49 -10.09 -1.63
CA MET A 138 2.27 -10.60 -1.02
C MET A 138 2.01 -9.95 0.34
N ILE A 139 0.74 -9.83 0.70
CA ILE A 139 0.34 -9.45 2.04
C ILE A 139 0.03 -10.72 2.82
N VAL A 140 0.73 -10.91 3.91
CA VAL A 140 0.56 -12.06 4.80
C VAL A 140 -0.07 -11.63 6.12
N ARG A 141 -0.70 -12.56 6.80
CA ARG A 141 -1.26 -12.35 8.14
C ARG A 141 -0.33 -12.93 9.19
N LEU A 142 0.10 -12.09 10.11
CA LEU A 142 0.95 -12.50 11.21
C LEU A 142 0.13 -13.22 12.31
N PRO A 143 0.73 -14.18 13.04
CA PRO A 143 0.06 -14.88 14.14
C PRO A 143 -0.25 -13.93 15.30
N LYS A 144 -1.17 -14.36 16.16
CA LYS A 144 -1.36 -13.73 17.47
C LYS A 144 -0.09 -13.99 18.31
N LYS A 145 0.39 -12.96 18.94
CA LYS A 145 1.37 -13.13 20.03
C LYS A 145 0.65 -13.68 21.26
#